data_933e67f2d318b494281bda0b9d7490b5
#
_entry.id   933e67f2d318b494281bda0b9d7490b5
#
_cell.length_a   1.000
_cell.length_b   1.000
_cell.length_c   1.000
_cell.angle_alpha   90.00
_cell.angle_beta   90.00
_cell.angle_gamma   90.00
#
_symmetry.space_group_name_H-M   'P 1'
#
loop_
_entity.id
_entity.type
_entity.pdbx_description
1 polymer ?
#
loop_
_entity_poly.entity_id
_entity_poly.type
_entity_poly.pdbx_seq_one_letter_code
_entity_poly.pdbx_strand_id
1 'polypeptide(L)'
;MKKILIFGSIIMLHAFTPKKNEVETIPVCHTPNVLTANDMSAMAANPAFQMLHDAPLAFKYVGEGEMVSFPTSDGKTASGFLLKSAKKSDKWLIVYQEWWGLNDHIKQESAKLYKDLGDVNVIALDMYDGKVATTPQEAGKLMQSAPKERLGAITQGALTYVGKKAKIASIGWCFGGMLSLQNAIVAGNQVAGCVMYYGRPEQDIEKLKKLNTDILGIFGTQDTGIPPATVAKFEEDMKTAGKKITVKMYDAVHGFANPSNPKYDAAATADAYKLTLNYLKSKLG
;
A
#
# COMPACT_ATOMS: atom_id res chain seq x y z
N MET A 1 -43.89 -82.11 -39.64
CA MET A 1 -42.54 -81.91 -39.09
C MET A 1 -42.29 -80.43 -39.08
N LYS A 2 -42.51 -79.76 -37.94
CA LYS A 2 -42.32 -78.27 -37.82
C LYS A 2 -41.05 -78.05 -37.03
N LYS A 3 -40.07 -77.39 -37.64
CA LYS A 3 -38.81 -76.98 -36.97
C LYS A 3 -39.09 -75.61 -36.28
N ILE A 4 -38.85 -75.59 -34.98
CA ILE A 4 -38.92 -74.45 -34.14
C ILE A 4 -37.50 -73.80 -34.10
N LEU A 5 -37.36 -72.61 -34.61
CA LEU A 5 -36.14 -71.81 -34.43
C LEU A 5 -36.25 -70.98 -33.11
N ILE A 6 -35.33 -71.21 -32.23
CA ILE A 6 -35.18 -70.41 -30.99
C ILE A 6 -34.21 -69.31 -31.28
N PHE A 7 -34.71 -68.09 -31.24
CA PHE A 7 -33.87 -66.83 -31.29
C PHE A 7 -33.39 -66.55 -29.88
N GLY A 8 -32.07 -66.64 -29.64
CA GLY A 8 -31.45 -66.25 -28.43
C GLY A 8 -31.13 -64.78 -28.46
N SER A 9 -31.82 -63.97 -27.65
CA SER A 9 -31.49 -62.58 -27.47
C SER A 9 -30.28 -62.41 -26.52
N ILE A 10 -29.17 -61.96 -27.06
CA ILE A 10 -27.98 -61.53 -26.28
C ILE A 10 -28.24 -60.16 -25.73
N ILE A 11 -28.44 -60.08 -24.41
CA ILE A 11 -28.49 -58.77 -23.70
C ILE A 11 -27.05 -58.35 -23.45
N MET A 12 -26.59 -57.32 -24.17
CA MET A 12 -25.33 -56.62 -23.86
C MET A 12 -25.53 -55.74 -22.64
N LEU A 13 -24.93 -56.16 -21.53
CA LEU A 13 -24.78 -55.27 -20.36
C LEU A 13 -23.72 -54.21 -20.67
N HIS A 14 -24.16 -52.97 -20.88
CA HIS A 14 -23.24 -51.83 -20.89
C HIS A 14 -22.87 -51.49 -19.44
N ALA A 15 -21.61 -51.76 -19.08
CA ALA A 15 -21.04 -51.33 -17.81
C ALA A 15 -20.93 -49.80 -17.84
N PHE A 16 -21.75 -49.13 -17.05
CA PHE A 16 -21.61 -47.69 -16.77
C PHE A 16 -20.42 -47.53 -15.83
N THR A 17 -19.28 -47.08 -16.34
CA THR A 17 -18.18 -46.57 -15.55
C THR A 17 -18.54 -45.16 -15.12
N PRO A 18 -18.58 -44.81 -13.82
CA PRO A 18 -18.77 -43.44 -13.39
C PRO A 18 -17.55 -42.60 -13.82
N LYS A 19 -17.78 -41.57 -14.65
CA LYS A 19 -16.81 -40.54 -14.90
C LYS A 19 -16.43 -39.92 -13.56
N LYS A 20 -15.18 -40.07 -13.13
CA LYS A 20 -14.58 -39.26 -12.10
C LYS A 20 -14.72 -37.80 -12.55
N ASN A 21 -15.50 -37.04 -11.81
CA ASN A 21 -15.43 -35.56 -11.90
C ASN A 21 -14.02 -35.17 -11.44
N GLU A 22 -13.14 -34.94 -12.39
CA GLU A 22 -11.94 -34.16 -12.14
C GLU A 22 -12.44 -32.75 -11.77
N VAL A 23 -12.31 -32.42 -10.49
CA VAL A 23 -12.39 -31.05 -10.01
C VAL A 23 -11.22 -30.37 -10.69
N GLU A 24 -11.49 -29.58 -11.74
CA GLU A 24 -10.53 -28.60 -12.25
C GLU A 24 -10.14 -27.72 -11.07
N THR A 25 -8.99 -28.02 -10.49
CA THR A 25 -8.31 -27.10 -9.59
C THR A 25 -7.92 -25.90 -10.45
N ILE A 26 -8.71 -24.83 -10.35
CA ILE A 26 -8.32 -23.51 -10.84
C ILE A 26 -6.98 -23.24 -10.15
N PRO A 27 -5.88 -23.03 -10.90
CA PRO A 27 -4.63 -22.68 -10.28
C PRO A 27 -4.81 -21.31 -9.63
N VAL A 28 -4.94 -21.28 -8.31
CA VAL A 28 -4.80 -20.08 -7.49
C VAL A 28 -3.30 -19.74 -7.46
N CYS A 29 -2.77 -19.40 -8.62
CA CYS A 29 -1.43 -18.88 -8.75
C CYS A 29 -1.51 -17.37 -8.96
N HIS A 30 -1.78 -16.65 -7.89
CA HIS A 30 -1.24 -15.33 -7.70
C HIS A 30 -0.91 -15.21 -6.22
N THR A 31 0.23 -15.77 -5.83
CA THR A 31 0.95 -15.19 -4.69
C THR A 31 1.19 -13.72 -5.08
N PRO A 32 0.60 -12.75 -4.36
CA PRO A 32 0.95 -11.35 -4.58
C PRO A 32 2.46 -11.27 -4.39
N ASN A 33 3.18 -10.80 -5.41
CA ASN A 33 4.61 -10.55 -5.31
C ASN A 33 4.81 -9.46 -4.27
N VAL A 34 5.07 -9.89 -3.06
CA VAL A 34 5.12 -9.09 -1.85
C VAL A 34 6.47 -8.36 -1.84
N LEU A 35 6.40 -7.08 -1.55
CA LEU A 35 7.38 -6.12 -1.05
C LEU A 35 8.79 -6.67 -0.82
N THR A 36 9.79 -6.06 -1.41
CA THR A 36 11.21 -6.31 -1.10
C THR A 36 11.58 -5.72 0.27
N ALA A 37 11.09 -6.33 1.35
CA ALA A 37 11.36 -5.89 2.72
C ALA A 37 12.84 -6.03 3.13
N ASN A 38 13.64 -6.86 2.43
CA ASN A 38 15.05 -7.04 2.78
C ASN A 38 15.81 -5.72 2.80
N ASP A 39 15.49 -4.82 1.88
CA ASP A 39 16.16 -3.53 1.80
C ASP A 39 15.72 -2.55 2.88
N MET A 40 14.42 -2.53 3.23
CA MET A 40 13.93 -1.64 4.29
C MET A 40 14.28 -2.17 5.68
N SER A 41 14.29 -3.48 5.87
CA SER A 41 14.75 -4.11 7.10
C SER A 41 16.25 -3.81 7.35
N ALA A 42 17.07 -3.87 6.31
CA ALA A 42 18.48 -3.49 6.39
C ALA A 42 18.66 -1.99 6.70
N MET A 43 17.87 -1.11 6.09
CA MET A 43 17.88 0.31 6.42
C MET A 43 17.48 0.56 7.89
N ALA A 44 16.42 -0.08 8.35
CA ALA A 44 15.95 0.06 9.73
C ALA A 44 16.99 -0.43 10.77
N ALA A 45 17.83 -1.40 10.39
CA ALA A 45 18.93 -1.88 11.22
C ALA A 45 20.13 -0.91 11.26
N ASN A 46 20.23 0.01 10.28
CA ASN A 46 21.37 0.92 10.17
C ASN A 46 21.28 2.05 11.22
N PRO A 47 22.25 2.16 12.14
CA PRO A 47 22.26 3.25 13.13
C PRO A 47 22.25 4.65 12.51
N ALA A 48 22.91 4.85 11.36
CA ALA A 48 22.90 6.13 10.66
C ALA A 48 21.49 6.49 10.15
N PHE A 49 20.71 5.51 9.66
CA PHE A 49 19.32 5.72 9.30
C PHE A 49 18.47 6.04 10.52
N GLN A 50 18.66 5.34 11.65
CA GLN A 50 17.95 5.61 12.89
C GLN A 50 18.21 7.04 13.40
N MET A 51 19.44 7.54 13.27
CA MET A 51 19.81 8.91 13.65
C MET A 51 19.19 10.01 12.78
N LEU A 52 18.64 9.69 11.61
CA LEU A 52 17.89 10.65 10.79
C LEU A 52 16.49 10.93 11.38
N HIS A 53 16.06 10.11 12.34
CA HIS A 53 14.69 10.14 12.85
C HIS A 53 14.72 10.40 14.36
N ASP A 54 14.50 11.64 14.74
CA ASP A 54 14.27 11.99 16.12
C ASP A 54 12.94 11.40 16.61
N ALA A 55 12.84 11.14 17.93
CA ALA A 55 11.59 10.65 18.52
C ALA A 55 10.44 11.62 18.25
N PRO A 56 9.24 11.12 17.88
CA PRO A 56 8.12 11.99 17.57
C PRO A 56 7.70 12.79 18.80
N LEU A 57 7.40 14.08 18.59
CA LEU A 57 6.84 14.93 19.63
C LEU A 57 5.54 14.31 20.15
N ALA A 58 5.31 14.41 21.46
CA ALA A 58 4.07 13.91 22.07
C ALA A 58 2.87 14.69 21.50
N PHE A 59 1.90 13.96 20.94
CA PHE A 59 0.69 14.51 20.38
C PHE A 59 -0.45 13.51 20.58
N LYS A 60 -1.65 14.02 20.88
CA LYS A 60 -2.86 13.21 20.95
C LYS A 60 -3.88 13.75 19.95
N TYR A 61 -4.28 12.90 19.04
CA TYR A 61 -5.35 13.22 18.11
C TYR A 61 -6.70 13.27 18.82
N VAL A 62 -7.44 14.34 18.61
CA VAL A 62 -8.83 14.49 19.07
C VAL A 62 -9.62 15.01 17.88
N GLY A 63 -10.48 14.18 17.31
CA GLY A 63 -11.24 14.54 16.12
C GLY A 63 -12.13 13.40 15.65
N GLU A 64 -12.69 13.56 14.47
CA GLU A 64 -13.53 12.57 13.80
C GLU A 64 -12.73 11.35 13.37
N GLY A 65 -13.42 10.26 13.12
CA GLY A 65 -12.86 9.01 12.64
C GLY A 65 -12.97 7.87 13.66
N GLU A 66 -12.85 6.66 13.17
CA GLU A 66 -13.00 5.45 13.98
C GLU A 66 -12.00 4.38 13.55
N MET A 67 -11.62 3.52 14.47
CA MET A 67 -10.86 2.31 14.12
C MET A 67 -11.81 1.27 13.57
N VAL A 68 -11.50 0.79 12.35
CA VAL A 68 -12.22 -0.31 11.69
C VAL A 68 -11.32 -1.53 11.57
N SER A 69 -11.96 -2.69 11.45
CA SER A 69 -11.26 -3.96 11.27
C SER A 69 -11.76 -4.67 10.01
N PHE A 70 -10.87 -5.39 9.34
CA PHE A 70 -11.19 -6.15 8.13
C PHE A 70 -10.36 -7.43 8.06
N PRO A 71 -10.91 -8.51 7.44
CA PRO A 71 -10.19 -9.77 7.28
C PRO A 71 -9.05 -9.65 6.27
N THR A 72 -8.01 -10.44 6.46
CA THR A 72 -6.85 -10.53 5.57
C THR A 72 -6.64 -11.95 5.07
N SER A 73 -5.92 -12.08 3.93
CA SER A 73 -5.70 -13.37 3.26
C SER A 73 -4.88 -14.37 4.06
N ASP A 74 -4.16 -13.93 5.09
CA ASP A 74 -3.41 -14.77 6.01
C ASP A 74 -4.25 -15.32 7.18
N GLY A 75 -5.58 -15.18 7.11
CA GLY A 75 -6.52 -15.64 8.12
C GLY A 75 -6.59 -14.78 9.39
N LYS A 76 -5.93 -13.62 9.38
CA LYS A 76 -5.94 -12.67 10.49
C LYS A 76 -6.90 -11.52 10.23
N THR A 77 -7.02 -10.63 11.22
CA THR A 77 -7.71 -9.35 11.11
C THR A 77 -6.67 -8.24 11.04
N ALA A 78 -6.87 -7.27 10.16
CA ALA A 78 -6.15 -6.02 10.14
C ALA A 78 -7.05 -4.88 10.58
N SER A 79 -6.47 -3.73 10.87
CA SER A 79 -7.19 -2.53 11.28
C SER A 79 -6.71 -1.29 10.54
N GLY A 80 -7.52 -0.25 10.60
CA GLY A 80 -7.18 1.07 10.07
C GLY A 80 -8.06 2.15 10.69
N PHE A 81 -7.57 3.38 10.67
CA PHE A 81 -8.31 4.55 11.10
C PHE A 81 -9.09 5.11 9.90
N LEU A 82 -10.42 5.05 9.97
CA LEU A 82 -11.35 5.42 8.91
C LEU A 82 -11.97 6.80 9.17
N LEU A 83 -11.92 7.64 8.16
CA LEU A 83 -12.70 8.87 8.02
C LEU A 83 -13.62 8.68 6.80
N LYS A 84 -14.90 8.40 7.08
CA LYS A 84 -15.86 8.06 6.03
C LYS A 84 -16.50 9.31 5.47
N SER A 85 -16.55 9.46 4.16
CA SER A 85 -17.25 10.56 3.48
C SER A 85 -18.71 10.66 3.93
N ALA A 86 -19.15 11.87 4.23
CA ALA A 86 -20.55 12.15 4.58
C ALA A 86 -21.52 11.82 3.45
N LYS A 87 -21.05 11.89 2.19
CA LYS A 87 -21.81 11.47 1.01
C LYS A 87 -21.39 10.08 0.57
N LYS A 88 -22.29 9.35 -0.07
CA LYS A 88 -21.92 8.08 -0.71
C LYS A 88 -20.83 8.33 -1.75
N SER A 89 -19.68 7.69 -1.55
CA SER A 89 -18.50 7.86 -2.39
C SER A 89 -17.82 6.52 -2.62
N ASP A 90 -17.38 6.29 -3.84
CA ASP A 90 -16.49 5.18 -4.23
C ASP A 90 -15.02 5.61 -4.33
N LYS A 91 -14.72 6.87 -3.97
CA LYS A 91 -13.38 7.45 -3.96
C LYS A 91 -12.72 7.16 -2.62
N TRP A 92 -11.48 6.66 -2.66
CA TRP A 92 -10.74 6.27 -1.47
C TRP A 92 -9.30 6.78 -1.52
N LEU A 93 -8.85 7.31 -0.39
CA LEU A 93 -7.45 7.56 -0.12
C LEU A 93 -6.97 6.56 0.93
N ILE A 94 -6.00 5.73 0.55
CA ILE A 94 -5.32 4.83 1.49
C ILE A 94 -4.04 5.53 1.95
N VAL A 95 -3.93 5.72 3.27
CA VAL A 95 -2.80 6.38 3.92
C VAL A 95 -1.92 5.34 4.58
N TYR A 96 -0.62 5.40 4.31
CA TYR A 96 0.40 4.53 4.89
C TYR A 96 1.23 5.27 5.92
N GLN A 97 1.29 4.71 7.12
CA GLN A 97 2.06 5.22 8.25
C GLN A 97 3.56 5.26 7.97
N GLU A 98 4.26 6.12 8.67
CA GLU A 98 5.71 6.04 8.76
C GLU A 98 6.16 4.82 9.58
N TRP A 99 7.45 4.67 9.77
CA TRP A 99 8.02 3.55 10.54
C TRP A 99 7.64 3.54 12.03
N TRP A 100 7.01 4.61 12.53
CA TRP A 100 6.53 4.74 13.92
C TRP A 100 5.28 3.91 14.24
N GLY A 101 4.54 3.47 13.25
CA GLY A 101 3.22 2.87 13.43
C GLY A 101 2.08 3.86 13.18
N LEU A 102 0.84 3.41 13.30
CA LEU A 102 -0.36 4.23 13.13
C LEU A 102 -0.56 5.11 14.38
N ASN A 103 0.29 6.12 14.53
CA ASN A 103 0.25 7.07 15.62
C ASN A 103 -0.75 8.21 15.39
N ASP A 104 -0.91 9.07 16.38
CA ASP A 104 -1.87 10.17 16.32
C ASP A 104 -1.49 11.28 15.31
N HIS A 105 -0.20 11.42 14.95
CA HIS A 105 0.21 12.31 13.87
C HIS A 105 -0.31 11.84 12.51
N ILE A 106 -0.25 10.54 12.22
CA ILE A 106 -0.81 9.98 10.96
C ILE A 106 -2.33 10.13 10.92
N LYS A 107 -3.02 9.97 12.05
CA LYS A 107 -4.47 10.24 12.12
C LYS A 107 -4.78 11.72 11.85
N GLN A 108 -3.97 12.64 12.38
CA GLN A 108 -4.12 14.08 12.13
C GLN A 108 -3.91 14.42 10.65
N GLU A 109 -2.86 13.90 10.00
CA GLU A 109 -2.62 14.13 8.58
C GLU A 109 -3.75 13.51 7.71
N SER A 110 -4.25 12.35 8.11
CA SER A 110 -5.41 11.72 7.47
C SER A 110 -6.67 12.57 7.58
N ALA A 111 -6.93 13.16 8.74
CA ALA A 111 -8.07 14.05 8.96
C ALA A 111 -7.95 15.37 8.16
N LYS A 112 -6.74 15.92 8.04
CA LYS A 112 -6.47 17.08 7.20
C LYS A 112 -6.74 16.78 5.72
N LEU A 113 -6.24 15.66 5.21
CA LEU A 113 -6.49 15.22 3.84
C LEU A 113 -7.98 14.96 3.59
N TYR A 114 -8.66 14.28 4.51
CA TYR A 114 -10.10 14.05 4.45
C TYR A 114 -10.89 15.35 4.31
N LYS A 115 -10.61 16.32 5.17
CA LYS A 115 -11.26 17.64 5.14
C LYS A 115 -11.03 18.35 3.80
N ASP A 116 -9.80 18.36 3.32
CA ASP A 116 -9.40 19.15 2.14
C ASP A 116 -9.77 18.48 0.81
N LEU A 117 -9.96 17.14 0.81
CA LEU A 117 -10.43 16.37 -0.36
C LEU A 117 -11.96 16.35 -0.49
N GLY A 118 -12.69 16.50 0.62
CA GLY A 118 -14.16 16.52 0.63
C GLY A 118 -14.79 15.14 0.46
N ASP A 119 -15.38 14.83 -0.69
CA ASP A 119 -16.17 13.61 -0.91
C ASP A 119 -15.32 12.34 -1.14
N VAL A 120 -14.25 12.14 -0.33
CA VAL A 120 -13.32 11.02 -0.40
C VAL A 120 -13.31 10.29 0.96
N ASN A 121 -13.43 8.96 0.95
CA ASN A 121 -13.16 8.16 2.14
C ASN A 121 -11.65 8.09 2.36
N VAL A 122 -11.18 8.25 3.59
CA VAL A 122 -9.76 8.15 3.94
C VAL A 122 -9.58 7.04 4.97
N ILE A 123 -8.68 6.10 4.69
CA ILE A 123 -8.32 5.04 5.62
C ILE A 123 -6.81 5.00 5.82
N ALA A 124 -6.36 5.22 7.06
CA ALA A 124 -4.96 5.04 7.44
C ALA A 124 -4.77 3.62 7.99
N LEU A 125 -3.93 2.83 7.32
CA LEU A 125 -3.74 1.43 7.65
C LEU A 125 -2.78 1.27 8.84
N ASP A 126 -3.12 0.33 9.72
CA ASP A 126 -2.24 -0.13 10.79
C ASP A 126 -1.37 -1.28 10.26
N MET A 127 -0.14 -0.96 9.89
CA MET A 127 0.79 -1.92 9.31
C MET A 127 1.54 -2.75 10.35
N TYR A 128 1.33 -2.49 11.65
CA TYR A 128 2.04 -3.15 12.75
C TYR A 128 1.13 -3.81 13.79
N ASP A 129 -0.13 -4.09 13.42
CA ASP A 129 -1.10 -4.78 14.28
C ASP A 129 -1.23 -4.14 15.67
N GLY A 130 -1.43 -2.82 15.72
CA GLY A 130 -1.65 -2.02 16.94
C GLY A 130 -0.39 -1.51 17.61
N LYS A 131 0.80 -1.82 17.10
CA LYS A 131 2.05 -1.38 17.72
C LYS A 131 2.46 0.00 17.23
N VAL A 132 2.86 0.86 18.17
CA VAL A 132 3.39 2.20 17.92
C VAL A 132 4.70 2.34 18.67
N ALA A 133 5.74 2.80 17.97
CA ALA A 133 7.04 3.08 18.55
C ALA A 133 7.13 4.52 19.05
N THR A 134 7.87 4.72 20.11
CA THR A 134 8.16 6.03 20.72
C THR A 134 9.64 6.40 20.65
N THR A 135 10.48 5.44 20.29
CA THR A 135 11.93 5.64 20.10
C THR A 135 12.37 5.10 18.74
N PRO A 136 13.47 5.64 18.13
CA PRO A 136 14.00 5.13 16.88
C PRO A 136 14.37 3.65 16.92
N GLN A 137 14.85 3.16 18.07
CA GLN A 137 15.21 1.76 18.28
C GLN A 137 13.98 0.84 18.24
N GLU A 138 12.86 1.27 18.85
CA GLU A 138 11.59 0.53 18.78
C GLU A 138 11.04 0.53 17.35
N ALA A 139 11.04 1.68 16.69
CA ALA A 139 10.59 1.81 15.30
C ALA A 139 11.41 0.93 14.36
N GLY A 140 12.74 0.93 14.53
CA GLY A 140 13.64 0.05 13.79
C GLY A 140 13.32 -1.44 14.00
N LYS A 141 13.05 -1.85 15.26
CA LYS A 141 12.64 -3.23 15.57
C LYS A 141 11.29 -3.58 14.95
N LEU A 142 10.28 -2.70 15.03
CA LEU A 142 8.98 -2.94 14.41
C LEU A 142 9.11 -3.13 12.90
N MET A 143 9.82 -2.23 12.23
CA MET A 143 10.01 -2.28 10.79
C MET A 143 10.81 -3.52 10.34
N GLN A 144 11.86 -3.93 11.11
CA GLN A 144 12.62 -5.13 10.82
C GLN A 144 11.81 -6.42 11.03
N SER A 145 10.97 -6.44 12.06
CA SER A 145 10.18 -7.62 12.43
C SER A 145 8.84 -7.75 11.71
N ALA A 146 8.43 -6.72 10.93
CA ALA A 146 7.19 -6.76 10.17
C ALA A 146 7.30 -7.77 9.00
N PRO A 147 6.58 -8.91 9.02
CA PRO A 147 6.64 -9.89 7.93
C PRO A 147 6.09 -9.29 6.65
N LYS A 148 6.79 -9.51 5.53
CA LYS A 148 6.36 -9.02 4.20
C LYS A 148 4.97 -9.50 3.84
N GLU A 149 4.74 -10.77 4.11
CA GLU A 149 3.47 -11.44 3.84
C GLU A 149 2.35 -10.75 4.60
N ARG A 150 2.62 -10.32 5.86
CA ARG A 150 1.64 -9.60 6.66
C ARG A 150 1.36 -8.20 6.11
N LEU A 151 2.39 -7.44 5.73
CA LEU A 151 2.23 -6.12 5.11
C LEU A 151 1.42 -6.23 3.81
N GLY A 152 1.72 -7.24 2.98
CA GLY A 152 0.95 -7.54 1.77
C GLY A 152 -0.49 -7.95 2.06
N ALA A 153 -0.71 -8.80 3.07
CA ALA A 153 -2.05 -9.25 3.47
C ALA A 153 -2.91 -8.09 4.00
N ILE A 154 -2.34 -7.16 4.78
CA ILE A 154 -3.02 -5.94 5.23
C ILE A 154 -3.42 -5.07 4.04
N THR A 155 -2.49 -4.79 3.12
CA THR A 155 -2.76 -4.00 1.91
C THR A 155 -3.87 -4.65 1.07
N GLN A 156 -3.79 -5.96 0.81
CA GLN A 156 -4.81 -6.67 0.03
C GLN A 156 -6.16 -6.74 0.74
N GLY A 157 -6.15 -6.89 2.07
CA GLY A 157 -7.36 -6.81 2.90
C GLY A 157 -8.03 -5.44 2.80
N ALA A 158 -7.25 -4.36 2.84
CA ALA A 158 -7.77 -3.00 2.65
C ALA A 158 -8.37 -2.80 1.25
N LEU A 159 -7.73 -3.28 0.18
CA LEU A 159 -8.27 -3.25 -1.18
C LEU A 159 -9.59 -4.01 -1.28
N THR A 160 -9.71 -5.13 -0.58
CA THR A 160 -10.97 -5.90 -0.49
C THR A 160 -12.04 -5.15 0.29
N TYR A 161 -11.66 -4.52 1.40
CA TYR A 161 -12.55 -3.74 2.28
C TYR A 161 -13.17 -2.55 1.56
N VAL A 162 -12.38 -1.77 0.81
CA VAL A 162 -12.88 -0.63 0.04
C VAL A 162 -13.75 -1.05 -1.15
N GLY A 163 -13.61 -2.28 -1.60
CA GLY A 163 -14.45 -2.91 -2.62
C GLY A 163 -13.96 -2.71 -4.06
N LYS A 164 -14.37 -3.61 -4.94
CA LYS A 164 -13.88 -3.69 -6.34
C LYS A 164 -14.21 -2.48 -7.23
N LYS A 165 -15.18 -1.67 -6.84
CA LYS A 165 -15.57 -0.45 -7.59
C LYS A 165 -14.86 0.80 -7.11
N ALA A 166 -14.07 0.70 -6.05
CA ALA A 166 -13.36 1.83 -5.47
C ALA A 166 -12.35 2.41 -6.47
N LYS A 167 -12.35 3.74 -6.59
CA LYS A 167 -11.30 4.53 -7.24
C LYS A 167 -10.31 4.94 -6.16
N ILE A 168 -9.10 4.42 -6.21
CA ILE A 168 -8.14 4.47 -5.11
C ILE A 168 -6.96 5.36 -5.44
N ALA A 169 -6.62 6.28 -4.54
CA ALA A 169 -5.29 6.86 -4.48
C ALA A 169 -4.60 6.38 -3.19
N SER A 170 -3.27 6.40 -3.18
CA SER A 170 -2.49 6.12 -2.00
C SER A 170 -1.51 7.23 -1.69
N ILE A 171 -1.18 7.38 -0.41
CA ILE A 171 -0.16 8.32 0.08
C ILE A 171 0.56 7.72 1.28
N GLY A 172 1.84 8.05 1.42
CA GLY A 172 2.60 7.68 2.60
C GLY A 172 3.94 8.40 2.68
N TRP A 173 4.55 8.34 3.86
CA TRP A 173 5.80 9.02 4.19
C TRP A 173 6.85 8.00 4.66
N CYS A 174 8.09 8.15 4.25
CA CYS A 174 9.20 7.24 4.62
C CYS A 174 8.86 5.77 4.27
N PHE A 175 8.77 4.90 5.26
CA PHE A 175 8.29 3.52 5.11
C PHE A 175 6.93 3.46 4.39
N GLY A 176 6.01 4.34 4.80
CA GLY A 176 4.70 4.47 4.15
C GLY A 176 4.76 4.94 2.70
N GLY A 177 5.76 5.76 2.33
CA GLY A 177 5.98 6.18 0.94
C GLY A 177 6.31 4.99 0.03
N MET A 178 7.16 4.08 0.50
CA MET A 178 7.40 2.80 -0.16
C MET A 178 6.12 1.97 -0.25
N LEU A 179 5.36 1.84 0.85
CA LEU A 179 4.12 1.07 0.87
C LEU A 179 3.05 1.64 -0.07
N SER A 180 2.98 2.98 -0.19
CA SER A 180 2.09 3.66 -1.15
C SER A 180 2.40 3.26 -2.60
N LEU A 181 3.70 3.23 -2.97
CA LEU A 181 4.13 2.76 -4.28
C LEU A 181 3.78 1.28 -4.50
N GLN A 182 4.02 0.43 -3.51
CA GLN A 182 3.68 -0.99 -3.60
C GLN A 182 2.16 -1.20 -3.72
N ASN A 183 1.34 -0.43 -2.99
CA ASN A 183 -0.10 -0.44 -3.19
C ASN A 183 -0.48 -0.11 -4.63
N ALA A 184 0.13 0.94 -5.21
CA ALA A 184 -0.15 1.32 -6.59
C ALA A 184 0.20 0.22 -7.60
N ILE A 185 1.25 -0.57 -7.32
CA ILE A 185 1.64 -1.71 -8.15
C ILE A 185 0.60 -2.86 -8.06
N VAL A 186 0.06 -3.15 -6.87
CA VAL A 186 -0.83 -4.30 -6.66
C VAL A 186 -2.32 -4.00 -6.81
N ALA A 187 -2.74 -2.74 -6.69
CA ALA A 187 -4.14 -2.33 -6.82
C ALA A 187 -4.68 -2.41 -8.26
N GLY A 188 -3.81 -2.59 -9.24
CA GLY A 188 -4.21 -2.80 -10.63
C GLY A 188 -5.03 -1.63 -11.20
N ASN A 189 -6.18 -1.92 -11.81
CA ASN A 189 -7.02 -0.91 -12.46
C ASN A 189 -7.81 -0.02 -11.49
N GLN A 190 -7.81 -0.32 -10.19
CA GLN A 190 -8.47 0.52 -9.19
C GLN A 190 -7.64 1.74 -8.81
N VAL A 191 -6.30 1.69 -9.04
CA VAL A 191 -5.42 2.79 -8.67
C VAL A 191 -5.56 3.95 -9.63
N ALA A 192 -5.90 5.12 -9.09
CA ALA A 192 -6.00 6.38 -9.81
C ALA A 192 -4.81 7.31 -9.56
N GLY A 193 -4.12 7.17 -8.43
CA GLY A 193 -2.99 8.01 -8.06
C GLY A 193 -2.13 7.41 -6.95
N CYS A 194 -0.84 7.80 -6.92
CA CYS A 194 0.09 7.43 -5.88
C CYS A 194 0.98 8.62 -5.52
N VAL A 195 1.04 8.92 -4.23
CA VAL A 195 1.95 9.94 -3.67
C VAL A 195 2.91 9.26 -2.72
N MET A 196 4.20 9.51 -2.92
CA MET A 196 5.23 9.02 -2.02
C MET A 196 6.13 10.16 -1.56
N TYR A 197 6.23 10.35 -0.25
CA TYR A 197 7.17 11.26 0.37
C TYR A 197 8.40 10.50 0.84
N TYR A 198 9.56 10.86 0.37
CA TYR A 198 10.88 10.32 0.75
C TYR A 198 10.88 8.81 1.05
N GLY A 199 10.06 8.08 0.32
CA GLY A 199 9.99 6.62 0.41
C GLY A 199 11.03 5.96 -0.49
N ARG A 200 11.46 4.74 -0.10
CA ARG A 200 12.37 3.97 -0.94
C ARG A 200 11.68 3.55 -2.23
N PRO A 201 12.27 3.84 -3.41
CA PRO A 201 11.75 3.41 -4.70
C PRO A 201 11.80 1.89 -4.91
N GLU A 202 10.89 1.35 -5.71
CA GLU A 202 10.99 0.03 -6.31
C GLU A 202 12.05 0.05 -7.42
N GLN A 203 12.90 -0.95 -7.46
CA GLN A 203 14.00 -1.07 -8.44
C GLN A 203 13.73 -2.15 -9.51
N ASP A 204 12.75 -3.01 -9.28
CA ASP A 204 12.36 -4.05 -10.22
C ASP A 204 11.49 -3.45 -11.34
N ILE A 205 12.07 -3.35 -12.53
CA ILE A 205 11.40 -2.81 -13.73
C ILE A 205 10.13 -3.58 -14.07
N GLU A 206 10.11 -4.91 -13.89
CA GLU A 206 8.93 -5.73 -14.19
C GLU A 206 7.78 -5.47 -13.21
N LYS A 207 8.09 -5.08 -11.98
CA LYS A 207 7.07 -4.61 -11.04
C LYS A 207 6.59 -3.21 -11.41
N LEU A 208 7.49 -2.29 -11.75
CA LEU A 208 7.13 -0.95 -12.19
C LEU A 208 6.23 -0.96 -13.43
N LYS A 209 6.42 -1.88 -14.38
CA LYS A 209 5.56 -2.07 -15.55
C LYS A 209 4.10 -2.36 -15.18
N LYS A 210 3.81 -2.86 -13.99
CA LYS A 210 2.44 -3.16 -13.51
C LYS A 210 1.67 -1.92 -13.03
N LEU A 211 2.34 -0.78 -12.88
CA LEU A 211 1.66 0.46 -12.50
C LEU A 211 0.61 0.86 -13.54
N ASN A 212 -0.58 1.21 -13.08
CA ASN A 212 -1.66 1.73 -13.92
C ASN A 212 -1.95 3.22 -13.67
N THR A 213 -1.08 3.90 -12.95
CA THR A 213 -1.14 5.34 -12.70
C THR A 213 0.24 5.95 -12.76
N ASP A 214 0.31 7.27 -12.87
CA ASP A 214 1.52 8.04 -12.62
C ASP A 214 1.77 8.20 -11.11
N ILE A 215 2.98 8.61 -10.77
CA ILE A 215 3.43 8.78 -9.39
C ILE A 215 3.76 10.25 -9.16
N LEU A 216 3.40 10.78 -7.99
CA LEU A 216 3.97 12.01 -7.44
C LEU A 216 4.99 11.64 -6.35
N GLY A 217 6.27 11.86 -6.64
CA GLY A 217 7.38 11.63 -5.73
C GLY A 217 7.87 12.95 -5.12
N ILE A 218 7.98 13.03 -3.80
CA ILE A 218 8.40 14.20 -3.04
C ILE A 218 9.60 13.82 -2.19
N PHE A 219 10.75 14.48 -2.40
CA PHE A 219 12.01 14.11 -1.80
C PHE A 219 12.81 15.33 -1.34
N GLY A 220 13.83 15.09 -0.49
CA GLY A 220 14.76 16.09 -0.02
C GLY A 220 16.12 15.99 -0.71
N THR A 221 16.75 17.14 -1.04
CA THR A 221 18.11 17.16 -1.62
C THR A 221 19.19 16.85 -0.59
N GLN A 222 18.89 17.04 0.70
CA GLN A 222 19.78 16.76 1.82
C GLN A 222 19.49 15.39 2.48
N ASP A 223 18.62 14.58 1.86
CA ASP A 223 18.29 13.24 2.35
C ASP A 223 19.46 12.28 2.08
N THR A 224 20.08 11.79 3.14
CA THR A 224 21.18 10.80 3.07
C THR A 224 20.69 9.35 3.07
N GLY A 225 19.42 9.11 3.45
CA GLY A 225 18.77 7.80 3.40
C GLY A 225 18.23 7.48 2.00
N ILE A 226 17.62 8.47 1.34
CA ILE A 226 17.14 8.40 -0.05
C ILE A 226 17.79 9.56 -0.83
N PRO A 227 19.06 9.45 -1.15
CA PRO A 227 19.82 10.56 -1.76
C PRO A 227 19.33 10.87 -3.18
N PRO A 228 19.58 12.10 -3.71
CA PRO A 228 19.17 12.53 -5.04
C PRO A 228 19.55 11.54 -6.16
N ALA A 229 20.68 10.87 -6.05
CA ALA A 229 21.10 9.85 -7.04
C ALA A 229 20.14 8.66 -7.09
N THR A 230 19.57 8.24 -5.92
CA THR A 230 18.54 7.19 -5.86
C THR A 230 17.25 7.64 -6.52
N VAL A 231 16.89 8.92 -6.34
CA VAL A 231 15.69 9.49 -6.97
C VAL A 231 15.85 9.59 -8.48
N ALA A 232 16.99 10.07 -8.96
CA ALA A 232 17.31 10.14 -10.39
C ALA A 232 17.28 8.74 -11.05
N LYS A 233 17.83 7.73 -10.36
CA LYS A 233 17.74 6.34 -10.83
C LYS A 233 16.31 5.86 -10.93
N PHE A 234 15.45 6.22 -9.95
CA PHE A 234 14.04 5.86 -9.99
C PHE A 234 13.30 6.51 -11.17
N GLU A 235 13.60 7.77 -11.51
CA GLU A 235 13.05 8.42 -12.70
C GLU A 235 13.45 7.67 -14.00
N GLU A 236 14.71 7.21 -14.10
CA GLU A 236 15.18 6.39 -15.22
C GLU A 236 14.46 5.03 -15.28
N ASP A 237 14.27 4.38 -14.12
CA ASP A 237 13.60 3.09 -14.03
C ASP A 237 12.13 3.21 -14.42
N MET A 238 11.43 4.26 -13.97
CA MET A 238 10.07 4.58 -14.38
C MET A 238 9.97 4.82 -15.89
N LYS A 239 10.91 5.58 -16.47
CA LYS A 239 10.99 5.79 -17.92
C LYS A 239 11.21 4.46 -18.66
N THR A 240 12.12 3.62 -18.19
CA THR A 240 12.40 2.29 -18.76
C THR A 240 11.19 1.37 -18.69
N ALA A 241 10.42 1.46 -17.58
CA ALA A 241 9.16 0.74 -17.44
C ALA A 241 8.00 1.31 -18.30
N GLY A 242 8.21 2.43 -19.00
CA GLY A 242 7.17 3.13 -19.76
C GLY A 242 6.13 3.81 -18.87
N LYS A 243 6.49 4.18 -17.65
CA LYS A 243 5.60 4.79 -16.65
C LYS A 243 5.98 6.25 -16.38
N LYS A 244 5.02 7.01 -15.88
CA LYS A 244 5.21 8.44 -15.59
C LYS A 244 5.42 8.66 -14.09
N ILE A 245 6.35 9.55 -13.78
CA ILE A 245 6.57 10.08 -12.45
C ILE A 245 6.77 11.60 -12.54
N THR A 246 6.24 12.32 -11.58
CA THR A 246 6.58 13.72 -11.32
C THR A 246 7.36 13.76 -10.03
N VAL A 247 8.61 14.19 -10.09
CA VAL A 247 9.47 14.35 -8.92
C VAL A 247 9.53 15.81 -8.53
N LYS A 248 9.36 16.09 -7.24
CA LYS A 248 9.61 17.38 -6.63
C LYS A 248 10.69 17.24 -5.55
N MET A 249 11.80 17.92 -5.74
CA MET A 249 12.88 18.01 -4.77
C MET A 249 12.78 19.30 -3.96
N TYR A 250 13.01 19.19 -2.64
CA TYR A 250 13.10 20.32 -1.72
C TYR A 250 14.49 20.36 -1.10
N ASP A 251 14.98 21.55 -0.79
CA ASP A 251 16.25 21.70 -0.06
C ASP A 251 16.03 21.38 1.43
N ALA A 252 15.83 20.10 1.71
CA ALA A 252 15.40 19.59 3.01
C ALA A 252 15.98 18.21 3.28
N VAL A 253 15.98 17.81 4.54
CA VAL A 253 16.44 16.49 5.01
C VAL A 253 15.33 15.42 4.89
N HIS A 254 15.67 14.15 5.21
CA HIS A 254 14.67 13.09 5.34
C HIS A 254 13.64 13.43 6.43
N GLY A 255 12.36 13.15 6.15
CA GLY A 255 11.28 13.40 7.12
C GLY A 255 10.90 14.87 7.30
N PHE A 256 11.31 15.77 6.39
CA PHE A 256 11.05 17.21 6.49
C PHE A 256 9.56 17.58 6.57
N ALA A 257 8.68 16.72 6.04
CA ALA A 257 7.24 16.95 6.01
C ALA A 257 6.51 16.32 7.22
N ASN A 258 7.23 15.78 8.21
CA ASN A 258 6.64 15.22 9.42
C ASN A 258 6.61 16.28 10.54
N PRO A 259 5.42 16.79 10.96
CA PRO A 259 5.32 17.81 11.99
C PRO A 259 5.85 17.38 13.37
N SER A 260 6.01 16.06 13.60
CA SER A 260 6.60 15.56 14.83
C SER A 260 8.13 15.52 14.81
N ASN A 261 8.76 15.78 13.66
CA ASN A 261 10.20 15.79 13.52
C ASN A 261 10.77 17.16 13.91
N PRO A 262 11.76 17.27 14.78
CA PRO A 262 12.45 18.53 15.06
C PRO A 262 13.06 19.21 13.84
N LYS A 263 13.32 18.48 12.77
CA LYS A 263 13.80 18.99 11.47
C LYS A 263 12.67 19.30 10.47
N TYR A 264 11.46 19.48 10.98
CA TYR A 264 10.30 19.83 10.18
C TYR A 264 10.51 21.17 9.45
N ASP A 265 10.32 21.14 8.13
CA ASP A 265 10.34 22.35 7.31
C ASP A 265 8.92 22.76 6.93
N ALA A 266 8.42 23.77 7.60
CA ALA A 266 7.04 24.24 7.41
C ALA A 266 6.78 24.78 5.99
N ALA A 267 7.76 25.47 5.38
CA ALA A 267 7.61 26.08 4.06
C ALA A 267 7.60 25.01 2.96
N ALA A 268 8.60 24.11 2.99
CA ALA A 268 8.67 22.98 2.07
C ALA A 268 7.44 22.08 2.21
N THR A 269 6.99 21.81 3.45
CA THR A 269 5.80 21.00 3.71
C THR A 269 4.53 21.63 3.18
N ALA A 270 4.33 22.93 3.34
CA ALA A 270 3.15 23.63 2.84
C ALA A 270 3.08 23.60 1.30
N ASP A 271 4.19 23.80 0.61
CA ASP A 271 4.25 23.69 -0.86
C ASP A 271 4.04 22.24 -1.32
N ALA A 272 4.70 21.28 -0.69
CA ALA A 272 4.52 19.85 -0.97
C ALA A 272 3.07 19.39 -0.75
N TYR A 273 2.44 19.86 0.33
CA TYR A 273 1.03 19.56 0.61
C TYR A 273 0.10 20.12 -0.46
N LYS A 274 0.31 21.37 -0.89
CA LYS A 274 -0.48 21.98 -1.97
C LYS A 274 -0.36 21.18 -3.28
N LEU A 275 0.85 20.77 -3.62
CA LEU A 275 1.11 19.92 -4.79
C LEU A 275 0.40 18.57 -4.67
N THR A 276 0.52 17.93 -3.51
CA THR A 276 -0.14 16.68 -3.17
C THR A 276 -1.67 16.78 -3.29
N LEU A 277 -2.26 17.81 -2.70
CA LEU A 277 -3.69 18.03 -2.72
C LEU A 277 -4.23 18.24 -4.15
N ASN A 278 -3.52 19.04 -4.94
CA ASN A 278 -3.87 19.26 -6.35
C ASN A 278 -3.80 17.94 -7.15
N TYR A 279 -2.74 17.16 -6.95
CA TYR A 279 -2.59 15.85 -7.58
C TYR A 279 -3.73 14.92 -7.17
N LEU A 280 -3.99 14.74 -5.88
CA LEU A 280 -5.04 13.85 -5.38
C LEU A 280 -6.44 14.29 -5.88
N LYS A 281 -6.74 15.58 -5.90
CA LYS A 281 -7.98 16.12 -6.48
C LYS A 281 -8.12 15.80 -7.97
N SER A 282 -7.03 15.90 -8.73
CA SER A 282 -7.04 15.54 -10.16
C SER A 282 -7.27 14.06 -10.39
N LYS A 283 -6.87 13.22 -9.44
CA LYS A 283 -6.99 11.75 -9.53
C LYS A 283 -8.32 11.21 -9.01
N LEU A 284 -8.85 11.80 -7.96
CA LEU A 284 -10.08 11.35 -7.30
C LEU A 284 -11.30 12.20 -7.66
N GLY A 285 -11.08 13.37 -8.25
CA GLY A 285 -12.11 14.34 -8.62
C GLY A 285 -13.20 13.85 -9.56
#